data_66cd728b931d1a9da309d62e5db376fd
#
_entry.id   66cd728b931d1a9da309d62e5db376fd
#
_cell.length_a   1.000
_cell.length_b   1.000
_cell.length_c   1.000
_cell.angle_alpha   90.00
_cell.angle_beta   90.00
_cell.angle_gamma   90.00
#
_symmetry.space_group_name_H-M   'P 1'
#
loop_
_entity.id
_entity.type
_entity.pdbx_description
1 polymer ?
#
loop_
_entity_poly.entity_id
_entity_poly.type
_entity_poly.pdbx_seq_one_letter_code
_entity_poly.pdbx_strand_id
1 'polypeptide(L)'
;LVSIRPAFNLYLTPEDAGDLTSSLDKLSHKIFFDQEKLKKEMARSKSFKEVLIKGDISRKEVAFVEENNMSLPGIHIKAEPLRNYVFNSLASHTLGYLGEISKTSLERHKDPSYKQGDFVGKNGLENIYESVLKGEKGYKEVEVDVSGRELKALRKFPPQSGANLHLTLDVRVQQELEKAMKGTVDQNMNGSVVVMKVQTGEVIAMASNPSFDPNKFASGISPENWNALVDDEWHPLQNRSIHGQYPP
;
A
#
# COMPACT_ATOMS: atom_id res chain seq x y z
N LEU A 1 2.24 -4.14 -15.67
CA LEU A 1 3.23 -3.64 -14.69
C LEU A 1 2.64 -3.62 -13.28
N VAL A 2 1.45 -3.03 -13.13
CA VAL A 2 0.76 -2.88 -11.85
C VAL A 2 -0.66 -3.44 -11.95
N SER A 3 -1.09 -4.15 -10.92
CA SER A 3 -2.43 -4.73 -10.81
C SER A 3 -3.00 -4.45 -9.42
N ILE A 4 -4.25 -4.83 -9.21
CA ILE A 4 -4.87 -4.90 -7.88
C ILE A 4 -5.07 -6.37 -7.55
N ARG A 5 -4.72 -6.77 -6.33
CA ARG A 5 -5.02 -8.10 -5.79
C ARG A 5 -5.83 -7.99 -4.50
N PRO A 6 -6.61 -9.00 -4.14
CA PRO A 6 -7.18 -9.05 -2.81
C PRO A 6 -6.07 -9.26 -1.77
N ALA A 7 -6.08 -8.46 -0.73
CA ALA A 7 -5.32 -8.65 0.50
C ALA A 7 -6.30 -8.99 1.62
N PHE A 8 -5.93 -9.92 2.48
CA PHE A 8 -6.74 -10.28 3.64
C PHE A 8 -6.21 -9.54 4.86
N ASN A 9 -7.01 -8.63 5.38
CA ASN A 9 -6.68 -7.82 6.54
C ASN A 9 -7.42 -8.35 7.76
N LEU A 10 -6.70 -8.44 8.89
CA LEU A 10 -7.22 -8.94 10.15
C LEU A 10 -7.64 -7.77 11.02
N TYR A 11 -8.90 -7.75 11.42
CA TYR A 11 -9.51 -6.70 12.21
C TYR A 11 -10.00 -7.22 13.56
N LEU A 12 -10.08 -6.32 14.52
CA LEU A 12 -10.67 -6.53 15.84
C LEU A 12 -11.78 -5.50 16.07
N THR A 13 -12.96 -5.96 16.48
CA THR A 13 -14.01 -5.12 17.06
C THR A 13 -13.96 -5.30 18.59
N PRO A 14 -13.46 -4.33 19.35
CA PRO A 14 -13.18 -4.53 20.78
C PRO A 14 -14.39 -4.94 21.62
N GLU A 15 -15.59 -4.41 21.31
CA GLU A 15 -16.81 -4.73 22.08
C GLU A 15 -17.29 -6.17 21.87
N ASP A 16 -16.95 -6.78 20.74
CA ASP A 16 -17.33 -8.16 20.42
C ASP A 16 -16.30 -9.18 20.91
N ALA A 17 -15.14 -8.71 21.41
CA ALA A 17 -14.00 -9.56 21.70
C ALA A 17 -14.14 -10.41 22.99
N GLY A 18 -15.12 -10.15 23.86
CA GLY A 18 -15.26 -10.85 25.12
C GLY A 18 -13.99 -10.72 26.00
N ASP A 19 -13.28 -11.84 26.20
CA ASP A 19 -11.93 -11.81 26.82
C ASP A 19 -10.86 -11.50 25.76
N LEU A 20 -10.63 -10.21 25.58
CA LEU A 20 -9.67 -9.68 24.63
C LEU A 20 -8.25 -10.21 24.85
N THR A 21 -7.83 -10.31 26.12
CA THR A 21 -6.46 -10.74 26.46
C THR A 21 -6.22 -12.18 26.02
N SER A 22 -7.15 -13.07 26.30
CA SER A 22 -7.08 -14.47 25.86
C SER A 22 -7.08 -14.61 24.35
N SER A 23 -7.93 -13.82 23.65
CA SER A 23 -8.02 -13.84 22.18
C SER A 23 -6.73 -13.36 21.52
N LEU A 24 -6.13 -12.26 22.00
CA LEU A 24 -4.87 -11.73 21.47
C LEU A 24 -3.68 -12.63 21.79
N ASP A 25 -3.67 -13.27 22.96
CA ASP A 25 -2.63 -14.22 23.33
C ASP A 25 -2.63 -15.43 22.38
N LYS A 26 -3.79 -16.06 22.18
CA LYS A 26 -3.95 -17.15 21.19
C LYS A 26 -3.50 -16.75 19.79
N LEU A 27 -3.86 -15.54 19.36
CA LEU A 27 -3.50 -15.02 18.06
C LEU A 27 -1.98 -14.86 17.93
N SER A 28 -1.32 -14.30 18.95
CA SER A 28 0.12 -14.00 18.96
C SER A 28 1.01 -15.23 18.81
N HIS A 29 0.53 -16.42 19.19
CA HIS A 29 1.25 -17.68 19.01
C HIS A 29 1.42 -18.11 17.55
N LYS A 30 0.57 -17.61 16.65
CA LYS A 30 0.56 -18.01 15.22
C LYS A 30 0.72 -16.84 14.26
N ILE A 31 0.32 -15.65 14.67
CA ILE A 31 0.33 -14.45 13.83
C ILE A 31 1.14 -13.38 14.56
N PHE A 32 2.23 -12.97 13.93
CA PHE A 32 3.04 -11.86 14.45
C PHE A 32 2.36 -10.53 14.12
N PHE A 33 2.14 -9.69 15.14
CA PHE A 33 1.63 -8.32 15.02
C PHE A 33 2.15 -7.44 16.15
N ASP A 34 2.13 -6.13 15.96
CA ASP A 34 2.58 -5.15 16.96
C ASP A 34 1.49 -4.89 18.00
N GLN A 35 1.62 -5.53 19.16
CA GLN A 35 0.67 -5.41 20.27
C GLN A 35 0.60 -4.00 20.86
N GLU A 36 1.72 -3.27 20.91
CA GLU A 36 1.76 -1.91 21.44
C GLU A 36 1.07 -0.92 20.52
N LYS A 37 1.28 -1.07 19.19
CA LYS A 37 0.55 -0.30 18.19
C LYS A 37 -0.95 -0.57 18.29
N LEU A 38 -1.35 -1.84 18.36
CA LEU A 38 -2.76 -2.23 18.50
C LEU A 38 -3.41 -1.61 19.74
N LYS A 39 -2.76 -1.69 20.92
CA LYS A 39 -3.26 -1.08 22.15
C LYS A 39 -3.46 0.44 22.02
N LYS A 40 -2.51 1.13 21.38
CA LYS A 40 -2.61 2.58 21.13
C LYS A 40 -3.76 2.94 20.20
N GLU A 41 -3.98 2.15 19.16
CA GLU A 41 -5.08 2.36 18.21
C GLU A 41 -6.44 2.08 18.86
N MET A 42 -6.55 1.01 19.65
CA MET A 42 -7.75 0.71 20.43
C MET A 42 -8.10 1.83 21.41
N ALA A 43 -7.12 2.37 22.13
CA ALA A 43 -7.34 3.47 23.08
C ALA A 43 -7.85 4.77 22.41
N ARG A 44 -7.61 4.94 21.13
CA ARG A 44 -8.06 6.10 20.32
C ARG A 44 -9.36 5.84 19.58
N SER A 45 -9.76 4.58 19.43
CA SER A 45 -10.95 4.17 18.71
C SER A 45 -12.14 3.99 19.66
N LYS A 46 -13.36 4.08 19.13
CA LYS A 46 -14.55 3.69 19.86
C LYS A 46 -14.65 2.16 19.90
N SER A 47 -15.21 1.57 20.96
CA SER A 47 -15.27 0.12 21.18
C SER A 47 -15.95 -0.67 20.06
N PHE A 48 -16.92 -0.08 19.40
CA PHE A 48 -17.65 -0.68 18.27
C PHE A 48 -16.97 -0.50 16.91
N LYS A 49 -15.87 0.28 16.85
CA LYS A 49 -15.11 0.45 15.60
C LYS A 49 -14.05 -0.62 15.48
N GLU A 50 -13.95 -1.13 14.26
CA GLU A 50 -12.91 -2.06 13.88
C GLU A 50 -11.53 -1.42 13.93
N VAL A 51 -10.57 -2.14 14.49
CA VAL A 51 -9.15 -1.77 14.57
C VAL A 51 -8.35 -2.79 13.79
N LEU A 52 -7.45 -2.34 12.94
CA LEU A 52 -6.58 -3.21 12.15
C LEU A 52 -5.52 -3.85 13.07
N ILE A 53 -5.51 -5.19 13.15
CA ILE A 53 -4.47 -5.96 13.83
C ILE A 53 -3.24 -6.12 12.92
N LYS A 54 -3.50 -6.62 11.70
CA LYS A 54 -2.45 -6.90 10.70
C LYS A 54 -3.02 -6.84 9.29
N GLY A 55 -2.32 -6.13 8.40
CA GLY A 55 -2.64 -6.10 6.98
C GLY A 55 -2.00 -7.27 6.22
N ASP A 56 -2.63 -7.66 5.12
CA ASP A 56 -2.13 -8.62 4.13
C ASP A 56 -1.65 -9.94 4.75
N ILE A 57 -2.50 -10.58 5.56
CA ILE A 57 -2.19 -11.87 6.19
C ILE A 57 -2.12 -12.98 5.14
N SER A 58 -1.23 -13.93 5.37
CA SER A 58 -1.01 -15.09 4.51
C SER A 58 -2.20 -16.05 4.52
N ARG A 59 -2.33 -16.88 3.48
CA ARG A 59 -3.37 -17.92 3.43
C ARG A 59 -3.35 -18.89 4.61
N LYS A 60 -2.16 -19.14 5.19
CA LYS A 60 -2.03 -19.99 6.38
C LYS A 60 -2.60 -19.30 7.62
N GLU A 61 -2.37 -18.00 7.75
CA GLU A 61 -2.94 -17.18 8.83
C GLU A 61 -4.46 -17.05 8.68
N VAL A 62 -4.96 -16.87 7.43
CA VAL A 62 -6.40 -16.89 7.14
C VAL A 62 -7.02 -18.21 7.61
N ALA A 63 -6.45 -19.35 7.21
CA ALA A 63 -6.96 -20.67 7.59
C ALA A 63 -6.98 -20.84 9.13
N PHE A 64 -5.92 -20.41 9.82
CA PHE A 64 -5.86 -20.47 11.28
C PHE A 64 -6.98 -19.63 11.94
N VAL A 65 -7.24 -18.41 11.46
CA VAL A 65 -8.29 -17.55 12.03
C VAL A 65 -9.67 -18.15 11.78
N GLU A 66 -9.94 -18.64 10.57
CA GLU A 66 -11.22 -19.25 10.21
C GLU A 66 -11.49 -20.53 11.01
N GLU A 67 -10.49 -21.41 11.17
CA GLU A 67 -10.60 -22.62 11.99
C GLU A 67 -10.86 -22.32 13.47
N ASN A 68 -10.36 -21.20 13.97
CA ASN A 68 -10.47 -20.79 15.38
C ASN A 68 -11.50 -19.68 15.61
N ASN A 69 -12.33 -19.34 14.65
CA ASN A 69 -13.27 -18.23 14.70
C ASN A 69 -14.12 -18.22 15.99
N MET A 70 -14.65 -19.38 16.41
CA MET A 70 -15.44 -19.50 17.64
C MET A 70 -14.63 -19.18 18.93
N SER A 71 -13.33 -19.33 18.91
CA SER A 71 -12.42 -19.04 20.03
C SER A 71 -11.74 -17.68 19.96
N LEU A 72 -12.00 -16.92 18.89
CA LEU A 72 -11.46 -15.60 18.60
C LEU A 72 -12.59 -14.57 18.39
N PRO A 73 -13.49 -14.39 19.38
CA PRO A 73 -14.61 -13.49 19.25
C PRO A 73 -14.12 -12.04 18.98
N GLY A 74 -14.84 -11.32 18.13
CA GLY A 74 -14.51 -9.95 17.73
C GLY A 74 -13.36 -9.83 16.71
N ILE A 75 -12.69 -10.95 16.37
CA ILE A 75 -11.63 -10.98 15.35
C ILE A 75 -12.23 -11.51 14.04
N HIS A 76 -12.02 -10.77 12.95
CA HIS A 76 -12.55 -11.13 11.65
C HIS A 76 -11.62 -10.70 10.51
N ILE A 77 -11.79 -11.32 9.36
CA ILE A 77 -10.99 -11.07 8.16
C ILE A 77 -11.82 -10.28 7.15
N LYS A 78 -11.21 -9.25 6.55
CA LYS A 78 -11.76 -8.54 5.41
C LYS A 78 -10.83 -8.64 4.22
N ALA A 79 -11.40 -8.91 3.05
CA ALA A 79 -10.69 -8.81 1.79
C ALA A 79 -10.77 -7.37 1.28
N GLU A 80 -9.62 -6.75 1.12
CA GLU A 80 -9.48 -5.37 0.63
C GLU A 80 -8.57 -5.32 -0.60
N PRO A 81 -8.80 -4.39 -1.53
CA PRO A 81 -7.93 -4.25 -2.69
C PRO A 81 -6.55 -3.73 -2.27
N LEU A 82 -5.51 -4.41 -2.70
CA LEU A 82 -4.11 -3.99 -2.49
C LEU A 82 -3.40 -3.83 -3.83
N ARG A 83 -2.64 -2.75 -3.96
CA ARG A 83 -1.80 -2.48 -5.12
C ARG A 83 -0.69 -3.52 -5.19
N ASN A 84 -0.50 -4.10 -6.36
CA ASN A 84 0.49 -5.13 -6.60
C ASN A 84 1.37 -4.77 -7.81
N TYR A 85 2.64 -4.52 -7.56
CA TYR A 85 3.64 -4.26 -8.58
C TYR A 85 4.23 -5.60 -9.00
N VAL A 86 3.71 -6.14 -10.13
CA VAL A 86 3.89 -7.52 -10.57
C VAL A 86 5.36 -7.91 -10.76
N PHE A 87 6.19 -6.95 -11.15
CA PHE A 87 7.62 -7.15 -11.40
C PHE A 87 8.51 -6.53 -10.31
N ASN A 88 7.99 -6.37 -9.10
CA ASN A 88 8.69 -5.80 -7.95
C ASN A 88 9.34 -4.44 -8.27
N SER A 89 10.66 -4.34 -8.30
CA SER A 89 11.41 -3.09 -8.49
C SER A 89 11.41 -2.55 -9.92
N LEU A 90 10.84 -3.27 -10.90
CA LEU A 90 10.86 -2.86 -12.30
C LEU A 90 10.12 -1.54 -12.50
N ALA A 91 10.78 -0.57 -13.13
CA ALA A 91 10.25 0.77 -13.40
C ALA A 91 9.75 1.52 -12.15
N SER A 92 10.24 1.16 -10.94
CA SER A 92 9.74 1.66 -9.66
C SER A 92 9.69 3.19 -9.58
N HIS A 93 10.70 3.88 -10.09
CA HIS A 93 10.74 5.35 -10.07
C HIS A 93 9.73 6.00 -11.03
N THR A 94 9.44 5.33 -12.15
CA THR A 94 8.43 5.79 -13.12
C THR A 94 7.03 5.54 -12.60
N LEU A 95 6.77 4.33 -12.11
CA LEU A 95 5.48 3.95 -11.55
C LEU A 95 5.19 4.72 -10.27
N GLY A 96 6.16 4.82 -9.39
CA GLY A 96 6.00 5.38 -8.07
C GLY A 96 5.50 4.35 -7.06
N TYR A 97 5.02 4.80 -5.93
CA TYR A 97 4.46 3.97 -4.87
C TYR A 97 3.32 4.66 -4.13
N LEU A 98 2.49 3.85 -3.49
CA LEU A 98 1.45 4.32 -2.58
C LEU A 98 2.00 4.44 -1.15
N GLY A 99 1.50 5.41 -0.41
CA GLY A 99 1.80 5.54 1.02
C GLY A 99 0.64 6.15 1.77
N GLU A 100 0.53 5.87 3.05
CA GLU A 100 -0.52 6.41 3.90
C GLU A 100 -0.52 7.94 3.87
N ILE A 101 -1.72 8.54 3.81
CA ILE A 101 -1.87 9.99 3.82
C ILE A 101 -1.49 10.53 5.20
N SER A 102 -0.53 11.47 5.26
CA SER A 102 -0.17 12.13 6.51
C SER A 102 -1.25 13.14 6.91
N LYS A 103 -1.33 13.47 8.22
CA LYS A 103 -2.26 14.49 8.72
C LYS A 103 -2.08 15.83 8.00
N THR A 104 -0.84 16.25 7.81
CA THR A 104 -0.50 17.49 7.09
C THR A 104 -0.89 17.45 5.62
N SER A 105 -0.78 16.29 4.97
CA SER A 105 -1.26 16.10 3.60
C SER A 105 -2.78 16.10 3.53
N LEU A 106 -3.45 15.47 4.50
CA LEU A 106 -4.92 15.42 4.56
C LEU A 106 -5.52 16.83 4.73
N GLU A 107 -4.92 17.67 5.57
CA GLU A 107 -5.34 19.07 5.77
C GLU A 107 -5.17 19.93 4.50
N ARG A 108 -4.18 19.60 3.67
CA ARG A 108 -3.94 20.29 2.39
C ARG A 108 -4.76 19.74 1.23
N HIS A 109 -5.20 18.50 1.34
CA HIS A 109 -6.04 17.87 0.32
C HIS A 109 -7.44 18.50 0.33
N LYS A 110 -7.83 19.07 -0.83
CA LYS A 110 -9.16 19.68 -1.00
C LYS A 110 -10.28 18.65 -1.20
N ASP A 111 -9.93 17.38 -1.43
CA ASP A 111 -10.88 16.31 -1.69
C ASP A 111 -11.34 15.67 -0.37
N PRO A 112 -12.61 15.84 0.03
CA PRO A 112 -13.16 15.34 1.28
C PRO A 112 -13.31 13.81 1.32
N SER A 113 -13.08 13.12 0.20
CA SER A 113 -13.16 11.66 0.13
C SER A 113 -12.01 10.95 0.84
N TYR A 114 -10.91 11.66 1.11
CA TYR A 114 -9.77 11.11 1.85
C TYR A 114 -10.00 11.15 3.35
N LYS A 115 -9.58 10.08 4.00
CA LYS A 115 -9.58 9.93 5.45
C LYS A 115 -8.21 9.49 5.94
N GLN A 116 -7.96 9.68 7.22
CA GLN A 116 -6.75 9.14 7.86
C GLN A 116 -6.71 7.61 7.67
N GLY A 117 -5.55 7.08 7.28
CA GLY A 117 -5.36 5.67 6.94
C GLY A 117 -5.53 5.35 5.45
N ASP A 118 -6.02 6.30 4.64
CA ASP A 118 -6.07 6.10 3.18
C ASP A 118 -4.67 6.12 2.57
N PHE A 119 -4.49 5.36 1.50
CA PHE A 119 -3.28 5.36 0.70
C PHE A 119 -3.42 6.31 -0.48
N VAL A 120 -2.34 7.02 -0.78
CA VAL A 120 -2.24 7.97 -1.89
C VAL A 120 -0.92 7.78 -2.63
N GLY A 121 -0.88 8.10 -3.91
CA GLY A 121 0.36 8.13 -4.68
C GLY A 121 1.34 9.16 -4.12
N LYS A 122 2.56 8.74 -3.81
CA LYS A 122 3.60 9.60 -3.23
C LYS A 122 4.51 10.21 -4.28
N ASN A 123 4.79 9.47 -5.34
CA ASN A 123 5.60 9.93 -6.46
C ASN A 123 5.23 9.19 -7.77
N GLY A 124 5.91 9.52 -8.87
CA GLY A 124 5.74 8.87 -10.17
C GLY A 124 4.32 8.99 -10.72
N LEU A 125 3.93 8.01 -11.53
CA LEU A 125 2.61 7.95 -12.16
C LEU A 125 1.49 7.76 -11.13
N GLU A 126 1.74 7.05 -10.04
CA GLU A 126 0.76 6.89 -8.95
C GLU A 126 0.34 8.26 -8.36
N ASN A 127 1.27 9.18 -8.20
CA ASN A 127 0.96 10.53 -7.70
C ASN A 127 0.29 11.39 -8.77
N ILE A 128 0.86 11.43 -9.98
CA ILE A 128 0.38 12.33 -11.05
C ILE A 128 -1.05 11.97 -11.48
N TYR A 129 -1.34 10.67 -11.56
CA TYR A 129 -2.64 10.15 -11.98
C TYR A 129 -3.50 9.63 -10.82
N GLU A 130 -3.22 10.06 -9.58
CA GLU A 130 -3.96 9.65 -8.38
C GLU A 130 -5.48 9.81 -8.55
N SER A 131 -5.95 10.96 -9.05
CA SER A 131 -7.36 11.25 -9.24
C SER A 131 -8.08 10.30 -10.22
N VAL A 132 -7.31 9.71 -11.14
CA VAL A 132 -7.81 8.78 -12.15
C VAL A 132 -7.73 7.33 -11.68
N LEU A 133 -6.68 7.02 -10.92
CA LEU A 133 -6.35 5.65 -10.49
C LEU A 133 -7.09 5.21 -9.23
N LYS A 134 -7.42 6.14 -8.30
CA LYS A 134 -7.99 5.80 -6.99
C LYS A 134 -9.40 5.22 -7.04
N GLY A 135 -10.20 5.51 -8.09
CA GLY A 135 -11.61 5.15 -8.16
C GLY A 135 -12.48 5.86 -7.11
N GLU A 136 -13.70 5.36 -6.92
CA GLU A 136 -14.65 5.90 -5.95
C GLU A 136 -14.95 4.87 -4.86
N LYS A 137 -14.91 5.33 -3.62
CA LYS A 137 -15.23 4.48 -2.46
C LYS A 137 -16.71 4.15 -2.44
N GLY A 138 -17.05 2.88 -2.25
CA GLY A 138 -18.40 2.49 -1.87
C GLY A 138 -18.72 2.93 -0.44
N TYR A 139 -20.00 3.08 -0.15
CA TYR A 139 -20.48 3.39 1.21
C TYR A 139 -21.79 2.66 1.49
N LYS A 140 -22.07 2.56 2.78
CA LYS A 140 -23.29 1.93 3.29
C LYS A 140 -24.00 2.94 4.19
N GLU A 141 -25.27 3.22 3.89
CA GLU A 141 -26.16 3.97 4.78
C GLU A 141 -26.73 3.00 5.80
N VAL A 142 -26.55 3.32 7.06
CA VAL A 142 -27.01 2.48 8.18
C VAL A 142 -27.82 3.29 9.18
N GLU A 143 -28.82 2.66 9.74
CA GLU A 143 -29.51 3.16 10.93
C GLU A 143 -28.67 2.76 12.15
N VAL A 144 -28.45 3.70 13.07
CA VAL A 144 -27.63 3.48 14.27
C VAL A 144 -28.42 3.81 15.52
N ASP A 145 -28.08 3.14 16.63
CA ASP A 145 -28.58 3.49 17.95
C ASP A 145 -27.92 4.75 18.54
N VAL A 146 -28.30 5.15 19.74
CA VAL A 146 -27.74 6.32 20.45
C VAL A 146 -26.24 6.16 20.76
N SER A 147 -25.73 4.95 20.75
CA SER A 147 -24.31 4.63 20.96
C SER A 147 -23.50 4.62 19.65
N GLY A 148 -24.20 4.68 18.48
CA GLY A 148 -23.60 4.63 17.15
C GLY A 148 -23.41 3.21 16.62
N ARG A 149 -24.05 2.19 17.22
CA ARG A 149 -24.05 0.81 16.73
C ARG A 149 -25.01 0.67 15.56
N GLU A 150 -24.60 -0.10 14.56
CA GLU A 150 -25.45 -0.39 13.40
C GLU A 150 -26.63 -1.27 13.79
N LEU A 151 -27.85 -0.77 13.55
CA LEU A 151 -29.09 -1.51 13.73
C LEU A 151 -29.53 -2.18 12.43
N LYS A 152 -29.48 -1.44 11.33
CA LYS A 152 -29.96 -1.90 10.04
C LYS A 152 -29.24 -1.21 8.89
N ALA A 153 -28.88 -1.97 7.87
CA ALA A 153 -28.42 -1.41 6.59
C ALA A 153 -29.62 -0.92 5.77
N LEU A 154 -29.62 0.36 5.41
CA LEU A 154 -30.69 0.99 4.62
C LEU A 154 -30.38 0.89 3.12
N ARG A 155 -29.15 1.28 2.73
CA ARG A 155 -28.68 1.26 1.33
C ARG A 155 -27.20 0.92 1.27
N LYS A 156 -26.81 0.27 0.17
CA LYS A 156 -25.40 -0.03 -0.12
C LYS A 156 -25.06 0.48 -1.51
N PHE A 157 -24.02 1.29 -1.58
CA PHE A 157 -23.47 1.82 -2.82
C PHE A 157 -22.12 1.12 -3.07
N PRO A 158 -21.99 0.33 -4.15
CA PRO A 158 -20.76 -0.39 -4.42
C PRO A 158 -19.63 0.57 -4.81
N PRO A 159 -18.35 0.23 -4.52
CA PRO A 159 -17.20 0.99 -4.99
C PRO A 159 -17.08 0.92 -6.51
N GLN A 160 -16.51 1.97 -7.11
CA GLN A 160 -16.16 1.99 -8.53
C GLN A 160 -14.64 1.99 -8.67
N SER A 161 -14.13 1.10 -9.53
CA SER A 161 -12.70 1.03 -9.79
C SER A 161 -12.22 2.26 -10.55
N GLY A 162 -10.99 2.69 -10.29
CA GLY A 162 -10.32 3.70 -11.09
C GLY A 162 -10.02 3.23 -12.51
N ALA A 163 -9.60 4.14 -13.35
CA ALA A 163 -9.27 3.84 -14.74
C ALA A 163 -7.92 3.13 -14.88
N ASN A 164 -7.71 2.46 -16.00
CA ASN A 164 -6.43 1.88 -16.38
C ASN A 164 -5.57 2.91 -17.10
N LEU A 165 -4.28 2.94 -16.82
CA LEU A 165 -3.29 3.68 -17.58
C LEU A 165 -2.58 2.76 -18.57
N HIS A 166 -2.58 3.15 -19.84
CA HIS A 166 -1.78 2.51 -20.88
C HIS A 166 -0.52 3.34 -21.11
N LEU A 167 0.63 2.72 -20.88
CA LEU A 167 1.94 3.37 -20.98
C LEU A 167 2.62 3.00 -22.31
N THR A 168 3.53 3.85 -22.76
CA THR A 168 4.41 3.57 -23.90
C THR A 168 5.59 2.66 -23.54
N LEU A 169 5.76 2.34 -22.25
CA LEU A 169 6.82 1.45 -21.78
C LEU A 169 6.66 0.04 -22.33
N ASP A 170 7.69 -0.48 -23.01
CA ASP A 170 7.78 -1.90 -23.35
C ASP A 170 8.45 -2.63 -22.17
N VAL A 171 7.71 -3.55 -21.56
CA VAL A 171 8.17 -4.29 -20.37
C VAL A 171 9.43 -5.13 -20.65
N ARG A 172 9.61 -5.64 -21.86
CA ARG A 172 10.78 -6.46 -22.23
C ARG A 172 12.00 -5.56 -22.36
N VAL A 173 11.87 -4.40 -22.99
CA VAL A 173 12.96 -3.42 -23.11
C VAL A 173 13.34 -2.91 -21.72
N GLN A 174 12.36 -2.61 -20.87
CA GLN A 174 12.58 -2.18 -19.49
C GLN A 174 13.33 -3.23 -18.67
N GLN A 175 12.96 -4.52 -18.79
CA GLN A 175 13.63 -5.62 -18.07
C GLN A 175 15.08 -5.78 -18.51
N GLU A 176 15.35 -5.79 -19.82
CA GLU A 176 16.73 -5.91 -20.33
C GLU A 176 17.56 -4.68 -19.99
N LEU A 177 16.97 -3.47 -20.02
CA LEU A 177 17.63 -2.26 -19.59
C LEU A 177 18.09 -2.33 -18.13
N GLU A 178 17.18 -2.65 -17.21
CA GLU A 178 17.52 -2.74 -15.78
C GLU A 178 18.51 -3.88 -15.47
N LYS A 179 18.38 -5.00 -16.19
CA LYS A 179 19.34 -6.11 -16.11
C LYS A 179 20.73 -5.69 -16.59
N ALA A 180 20.81 -4.97 -17.72
CA ALA A 180 22.07 -4.45 -18.23
C ALA A 180 22.71 -3.45 -17.24
N MET A 181 21.93 -2.56 -16.65
CA MET A 181 22.42 -1.64 -15.62
C MET A 181 22.98 -2.37 -14.39
N LYS A 182 22.36 -3.46 -13.95
CA LYS A 182 22.83 -4.28 -12.82
C LYS A 182 24.07 -5.12 -13.15
N GLY A 183 24.21 -5.52 -14.40
CA GLY A 183 25.30 -6.43 -14.84
C GLY A 183 26.56 -5.74 -15.36
N THR A 184 26.44 -4.51 -15.86
CA THR A 184 27.55 -3.78 -16.52
C THR A 184 28.28 -2.83 -15.58
N VAL A 185 27.66 -2.56 -14.45
CA VAL A 185 28.10 -1.54 -13.51
C VAL A 185 28.58 -2.24 -12.25
N ASP A 186 29.79 -1.94 -11.80
CA ASP A 186 30.24 -2.28 -10.47
C ASP A 186 29.07 -2.01 -9.50
N GLN A 187 28.81 -2.89 -8.54
CA GLN A 187 27.61 -2.89 -7.69
C GLN A 187 27.34 -1.54 -7.02
N ASN A 188 28.25 -0.59 -7.14
CA ASN A 188 28.28 0.73 -6.54
C ASN A 188 28.09 1.90 -7.54
N MET A 189 27.60 1.69 -8.76
CA MET A 189 27.37 2.82 -9.67
C MET A 189 25.93 3.27 -9.70
N ASN A 190 25.74 4.54 -9.40
CA ASN A 190 24.49 5.27 -9.58
C ASN A 190 24.35 5.73 -11.03
N GLY A 191 23.17 5.58 -11.58
CA GLY A 191 22.93 6.03 -12.94
C GLY A 191 21.47 6.00 -13.35
N SER A 192 21.22 6.54 -14.53
CA SER A 192 19.91 6.47 -15.16
C SER A 192 20.04 6.31 -16.66
N VAL A 193 19.05 5.66 -17.25
CA VAL A 193 18.96 5.48 -18.71
C VAL A 193 17.52 5.73 -19.14
N VAL A 194 17.36 6.46 -20.23
CA VAL A 194 16.07 6.72 -20.89
C VAL A 194 16.17 6.28 -22.34
N VAL A 195 15.23 5.45 -22.77
CA VAL A 195 15.11 4.98 -24.16
C VAL A 195 13.84 5.61 -24.74
N MET A 196 14.04 6.40 -25.81
CA MET A 196 12.95 7.12 -26.47
C MET A 196 12.89 6.78 -27.96
N LYS A 197 11.68 6.74 -28.48
CA LYS A 197 11.45 6.65 -29.91
C LYS A 197 11.57 8.05 -30.55
N VAL A 198 12.62 8.24 -31.33
CA VAL A 198 13.00 9.57 -31.85
C VAL A 198 11.86 10.23 -32.66
N GLN A 199 11.08 9.45 -33.43
CA GLN A 199 10.04 9.96 -34.31
C GLN A 199 8.79 10.46 -33.56
N THR A 200 8.48 9.88 -32.40
CA THR A 200 7.22 10.16 -31.68
C THR A 200 7.42 10.80 -30.31
N GLY A 201 8.64 10.72 -29.75
CA GLY A 201 8.94 11.15 -28.39
C GLY A 201 8.44 10.18 -27.31
N GLU A 202 7.91 9.01 -27.70
CA GLU A 202 7.46 7.99 -26.75
C GLU A 202 8.63 7.45 -25.92
N VAL A 203 8.47 7.42 -24.58
CA VAL A 203 9.43 6.78 -23.69
C VAL A 203 9.15 5.28 -23.68
N ILE A 204 10.09 4.49 -24.21
CA ILE A 204 9.98 3.03 -24.32
C ILE A 204 10.48 2.33 -23.06
N ALA A 205 11.53 2.88 -22.45
CA ALA A 205 12.02 2.42 -21.15
C ALA A 205 12.70 3.58 -20.41
N MET A 206 12.60 3.57 -19.07
CA MET A 206 13.25 4.55 -18.20
C MET A 206 13.62 3.90 -16.89
N ALA A 207 14.90 3.88 -16.56
CA ALA A 207 15.42 3.26 -15.35
C ALA A 207 16.35 4.21 -14.58
N SER A 208 16.31 4.07 -13.27
CA SER A 208 17.22 4.73 -12.32
C SER A 208 17.75 3.69 -11.35
N ASN A 209 19.06 3.68 -11.13
CA ASN A 209 19.75 2.73 -10.24
C ASN A 209 20.44 3.48 -9.10
N PRO A 210 20.39 2.97 -7.85
CA PRO A 210 19.62 1.80 -7.41
C PRO A 210 18.10 2.03 -7.43
N SER A 211 17.36 0.94 -7.51
CA SER A 211 15.89 0.92 -7.49
C SER A 211 15.36 0.38 -6.15
N PHE A 212 14.08 0.53 -5.93
CA PHE A 212 13.39 0.02 -4.73
C PHE A 212 12.18 -0.82 -5.13
N ASP A 213 11.67 -1.66 -4.20
CA ASP A 213 10.44 -2.41 -4.42
C ASP A 213 9.22 -1.64 -3.87
N PRO A 214 8.32 -1.15 -4.75
CA PRO A 214 7.12 -0.42 -4.34
C PRO A 214 6.13 -1.25 -3.52
N ASN A 215 6.17 -2.60 -3.63
CA ASN A 215 5.30 -3.47 -2.84
C ASN A 215 5.54 -3.32 -1.33
N LYS A 216 6.76 -2.96 -0.91
CA LYS A 216 7.06 -2.70 0.50
C LYS A 216 6.26 -1.55 1.10
N PHE A 217 5.72 -0.68 0.26
CA PHE A 217 4.92 0.48 0.66
C PHE A 217 3.41 0.21 0.60
N ALA A 218 2.98 -0.71 -0.25
CA ALA A 218 1.57 -0.91 -0.59
C ALA A 218 0.69 -1.29 0.62
N SER A 219 1.23 -1.99 1.63
CA SER A 219 0.54 -2.35 2.88
C SER A 219 1.03 -1.55 4.10
N GLY A 220 1.80 -0.48 3.86
CA GLY A 220 2.53 0.25 4.90
C GLY A 220 3.96 -0.25 5.07
N ILE A 221 4.92 0.66 5.03
CA ILE A 221 6.33 0.33 5.21
C ILE A 221 6.70 0.31 6.68
N SER A 222 7.49 -0.69 7.11
CA SER A 222 8.02 -0.71 8.47
C SER A 222 9.10 0.37 8.67
N PRO A 223 9.27 0.88 9.91
CA PRO A 223 10.31 1.85 10.20
C PRO A 223 11.71 1.39 9.79
N GLU A 224 12.03 0.11 9.99
CA GLU A 224 13.33 -0.47 9.61
C GLU A 224 13.53 -0.41 8.09
N ASN A 225 12.53 -0.82 7.30
CA ASN A 225 12.60 -0.78 5.84
C ASN A 225 12.66 0.66 5.31
N TRP A 226 11.94 1.58 5.96
CA TRP A 226 11.99 3.00 5.60
C TRP A 226 13.37 3.59 5.87
N ASN A 227 13.92 3.38 7.06
CA ASN A 227 15.25 3.89 7.42
C ASN A 227 16.32 3.29 6.52
N ALA A 228 16.24 1.99 6.19
CA ALA A 228 17.18 1.36 5.26
C ALA A 228 17.17 2.00 3.86
N LEU A 229 16.04 2.57 3.41
CA LEU A 229 15.96 3.26 2.12
C LEU A 229 16.39 4.73 2.20
N VAL A 230 16.15 5.39 3.34
CA VAL A 230 16.46 6.82 3.53
C VAL A 230 17.93 7.03 3.88
N ASP A 231 18.47 6.15 4.74
CA ASP A 231 19.85 6.22 5.22
C ASP A 231 20.86 5.60 4.25
N ASP A 232 20.37 4.96 3.17
CA ASP A 232 21.22 4.38 2.12
C ASP A 232 21.98 5.50 1.38
N GLU A 233 23.31 5.42 1.39
CA GLU A 233 24.21 6.40 0.75
C GLU A 233 23.98 6.56 -0.76
N TRP A 234 23.37 5.54 -1.39
CA TRP A 234 23.05 5.53 -2.82
C TRP A 234 21.66 6.08 -3.14
N HIS A 235 20.90 6.53 -2.14
CA HIS A 235 19.58 7.16 -2.28
C HIS A 235 18.65 6.45 -3.28
N PRO A 236 18.21 5.20 -3.01
CA PRO A 236 17.40 4.39 -3.94
C PRO A 236 16.04 4.99 -4.27
N LEU A 237 15.54 5.93 -3.45
CA LEU A 237 14.27 6.63 -3.71
C LEU A 237 14.39 7.77 -4.71
N GLN A 238 15.62 8.19 -5.06
CA GLN A 238 15.85 9.30 -5.98
C GLN A 238 15.69 8.87 -7.44
N ASN A 239 14.75 9.49 -8.16
CA ASN A 239 14.63 9.29 -9.60
C ASN A 239 15.70 10.11 -10.35
N ARG A 240 16.81 9.47 -10.68
CA ARG A 240 17.94 10.09 -11.35
C ARG A 240 17.66 10.46 -12.80
N SER A 241 16.67 9.82 -13.43
CA SER A 241 16.28 10.12 -14.81
C SER A 241 15.61 11.48 -14.96
N ILE A 242 15.00 12.00 -13.85
CA ILE A 242 14.24 13.26 -13.86
C ILE A 242 14.90 14.32 -12.98
N HIS A 243 15.45 13.91 -11.82
CA HIS A 243 16.00 14.85 -10.82
C HIS A 243 17.52 14.84 -10.78
N GLY A 244 18.20 13.99 -11.58
CA GLY A 244 19.66 13.95 -11.65
C GLY A 244 20.21 15.25 -12.25
N GLN A 245 21.16 15.89 -11.55
CA GLN A 245 21.92 17.01 -12.06
C GLN A 245 23.37 16.53 -12.21
N TYR A 246 23.85 16.48 -13.43
CA TYR A 246 25.18 16.03 -13.75
C TYR A 246 25.95 17.21 -14.37
N PRO A 247 27.21 17.47 -13.97
CA PRO A 247 28.02 18.45 -14.66
C PRO A 247 28.26 18.01 -16.11
N PRO A 248 28.32 18.95 -17.05
CA PRO A 248 28.57 18.66 -18.46
C PRO A 248 29.98 18.09 -18.70
#